data_3fb4bbcb86959d0b4a871fc06d37ee93
#
_entry.id   3fb4bbcb86959d0b4a871fc06d37ee93
#
_cell.length_a   1.000
_cell.length_b   1.000
_cell.length_c   1.000
_cell.angle_alpha   90.00
_cell.angle_beta   90.00
_cell.angle_gamma   90.00
#
_symmetry.space_group_name_H-M   'P 1'
#
loop_
_entity.id
_entity.type
_entity.pdbx_description
1 polymer ?
#
loop_
_entity_poly.entity_id
_entity_poly.type
_entity_poly.pdbx_seq_one_letter_code
_entity_poly.pdbx_strand_id
1 'polypeptide(L)'
;MWNKHGIIYSDKKAQLPVLEERNCSWRIYFTSRNKLNQNEGYFIDVEKGNPYNILAPAKQVLVPGKPGSTDSAGVMPTCKFEDKLYYIGWTIRKDVPYFNYCSVAKEKFNAKFKKRGPILSPDLIDPGFSGTICVTKLNDTYMGYYLSCNNWIPDENNKLQPSYSIRLATSDDGLNWTNIWTMSGDQG
;
A
#
# COMPACT_ATOMS: atom_id res chain seq x y z
N MET A 1 20.96 -13.87 -12.88
CA MET A 1 20.80 -14.66 -11.63
C MET A 1 20.69 -13.68 -10.46
N TRP A 2 19.74 -13.86 -9.56
CA TRP A 2 19.59 -13.01 -8.37
C TRP A 2 20.47 -13.53 -7.22
N ASN A 3 21.24 -12.64 -6.59
CA ASN A 3 22.02 -12.97 -5.41
C ASN A 3 21.33 -12.37 -4.17
N LYS A 4 21.14 -13.19 -3.13
CA LYS A 4 20.64 -12.73 -1.84
C LYS A 4 21.80 -12.25 -0.99
N HIS A 5 21.77 -10.99 -0.57
CA HIS A 5 22.86 -10.35 0.18
C HIS A 5 22.63 -10.28 1.70
N GLY A 6 21.50 -10.74 2.20
CA GLY A 6 21.22 -10.80 3.63
C GLY A 6 20.13 -9.82 4.09
N ILE A 7 20.01 -9.66 5.41
CA ILE A 7 18.99 -8.83 6.05
C ILE A 7 19.52 -7.40 6.24
N ILE A 8 18.82 -6.41 5.69
CA ILE A 8 19.14 -4.98 5.88
C ILE A 8 18.56 -4.47 7.21
N TYR A 9 17.33 -4.87 7.54
CA TYR A 9 16.62 -4.39 8.73
C TYR A 9 15.69 -5.46 9.28
N SER A 10 15.80 -5.78 10.56
CA SER A 10 15.00 -6.81 11.25
C SER A 10 14.16 -6.29 12.41
N ASP A 11 14.42 -5.06 12.87
CA ASP A 11 13.63 -4.48 13.96
C ASP A 11 12.17 -4.28 13.55
N LYS A 12 11.29 -4.21 14.53
CA LYS A 12 9.85 -3.97 14.34
C LYS A 12 9.13 -5.00 13.47
N LYS A 13 9.74 -6.15 13.15
CA LYS A 13 9.16 -7.16 12.24
C LYS A 13 8.67 -6.51 10.93
N ALA A 14 9.55 -5.74 10.27
CA ALA A 14 9.27 -4.98 9.06
C ALA A 14 8.72 -5.84 7.93
N GLN A 15 7.67 -5.37 7.26
CA GLN A 15 6.97 -6.04 6.17
C GLN A 15 6.67 -5.06 5.04
N LEU A 16 6.44 -5.57 3.83
CA LEU A 16 6.02 -4.80 2.64
C LEU A 16 6.93 -3.60 2.35
N PRO A 17 8.19 -3.83 1.94
CA PRO A 17 9.12 -2.75 1.67
C PRO A 17 8.74 -1.98 0.40
N VAL A 18 8.80 -0.65 0.48
CA VAL A 18 8.63 0.28 -0.64
C VAL A 18 9.84 1.19 -0.71
N LEU A 19 10.49 1.22 -1.88
CA LEU A 19 11.72 1.96 -2.08
C LEU A 19 11.46 3.35 -2.66
N GLU A 20 12.13 4.35 -2.12
CA GLU A 20 12.26 5.70 -2.68
C GLU A 20 13.74 6.03 -2.87
N GLU A 21 14.12 6.32 -4.11
CA GLU A 21 15.46 6.82 -4.40
C GLU A 21 15.60 8.29 -4.00
N ARG A 22 16.68 8.62 -3.27
CA ARG A 22 17.07 9.97 -2.88
C ARG A 22 18.51 10.23 -3.35
N ASN A 23 18.95 11.48 -3.30
CA ASN A 23 20.27 11.86 -3.83
C ASN A 23 21.41 10.99 -3.28
N CYS A 24 21.53 10.88 -1.96
CA CYS A 24 22.63 10.17 -1.28
C CYS A 24 22.20 8.93 -0.52
N SER A 25 20.91 8.57 -0.54
CA SER A 25 20.35 7.46 0.24
C SER A 25 19.22 6.77 -0.49
N TRP A 26 18.89 5.57 -0.02
CA TRP A 26 17.61 4.92 -0.29
C TRP A 26 16.72 5.10 0.94
N ARG A 27 15.49 5.51 0.74
CA ARG A 27 14.45 5.45 1.78
C ARG A 27 13.61 4.21 1.56
N ILE A 28 13.49 3.41 2.61
CA ILE A 28 12.69 2.19 2.60
C ILE A 28 11.51 2.39 3.53
N TYR A 29 10.32 2.56 2.96
CA TYR A 29 9.08 2.52 3.73
C TYR A 29 8.71 1.08 4.00
N PHE A 30 8.08 0.82 5.13
CA PHE A 30 7.62 -0.51 5.50
C PHE A 30 6.46 -0.42 6.50
N THR A 31 5.78 -1.52 6.71
CA THR A 31 4.77 -1.65 7.77
C THR A 31 5.27 -2.50 8.91
N SER A 32 4.76 -2.24 10.10
CA SER A 32 4.95 -3.05 11.28
C SER A 32 3.67 -3.08 12.11
N ARG A 33 3.48 -4.12 12.93
CA ARG A 33 2.32 -4.20 13.81
C ARG A 33 2.65 -3.65 15.20
N ASN A 34 1.73 -2.85 15.73
CA ASN A 34 1.80 -2.36 17.10
C ASN A 34 1.26 -3.41 18.10
N LYS A 35 1.25 -3.06 19.39
CA LYS A 35 0.76 -3.95 20.46
C LYS A 35 -0.74 -4.29 20.36
N LEU A 36 -1.52 -3.48 19.65
CA LEU A 36 -2.94 -3.71 19.37
C LEU A 36 -3.18 -4.51 18.08
N ASN A 37 -2.11 -5.08 17.50
CA ASN A 37 -2.13 -5.81 16.24
C ASN A 37 -2.57 -4.96 15.03
N GLN A 38 -2.45 -3.64 15.11
CA GLN A 38 -2.73 -2.72 14.01
C GLN A 38 -1.46 -2.43 13.22
N ASN A 39 -1.55 -2.32 11.90
CA ASN A 39 -0.43 -1.95 11.06
C ASN A 39 -0.16 -0.44 11.11
N GLU A 40 1.10 -0.08 11.26
CA GLU A 40 1.62 1.29 11.21
C GLU A 40 2.70 1.41 10.14
N GLY A 41 2.77 2.55 9.47
CA GLY A 41 3.78 2.81 8.44
C GLY A 41 5.02 3.51 9.02
N TYR A 42 6.19 3.02 8.62
CA TYR A 42 7.50 3.54 9.02
C TYR A 42 8.39 3.74 7.81
N PHE A 43 9.54 4.39 8.00
CA PHE A 43 10.67 4.33 7.07
C PHE A 43 12.00 4.29 7.79
N ILE A 44 13.02 3.79 7.10
CA ILE A 44 14.44 3.97 7.39
C ILE A 44 15.11 4.60 6.17
N ASP A 45 16.20 5.31 6.39
CA ASP A 45 17.12 5.76 5.35
C ASP A 45 18.40 4.93 5.45
N VAL A 46 18.87 4.38 4.32
CA VAL A 46 20.10 3.62 4.20
C VAL A 46 21.04 4.25 3.18
N GLU A 47 22.33 4.06 3.35
CA GLU A 47 23.35 4.59 2.44
C GLU A 47 23.29 3.84 1.07
N LYS A 48 23.37 4.58 -0.05
CA LYS A 48 23.33 3.98 -1.41
C LYS A 48 24.46 2.99 -1.67
N GLY A 49 25.67 3.33 -1.26
CA GLY A 49 26.87 2.49 -1.46
C GLY A 49 26.96 1.30 -0.50
N ASN A 50 26.27 1.39 0.64
CA ASN A 50 26.22 0.33 1.65
C ASN A 50 24.84 0.27 2.31
N PRO A 51 23.90 -0.50 1.77
CA PRO A 51 22.53 -0.54 2.27
C PRO A 51 22.38 -1.13 3.67
N TYR A 52 23.44 -1.74 4.23
CA TYR A 52 23.49 -2.17 5.63
C TYR A 52 23.76 -1.03 6.61
N ASN A 53 24.24 0.12 6.12
CA ASN A 53 24.43 1.31 6.94
C ASN A 53 23.12 2.09 7.05
N ILE A 54 22.44 1.94 8.20
CA ILE A 54 21.20 2.66 8.51
C ILE A 54 21.59 4.03 9.05
N LEU A 55 21.16 5.08 8.34
CA LEU A 55 21.56 6.46 8.63
C LEU A 55 20.84 7.07 9.84
N ALA A 56 19.67 6.56 10.19
CA ALA A 56 18.89 7.01 11.34
C ALA A 56 17.90 5.93 11.79
N PRO A 57 17.48 5.94 13.08
CA PRO A 57 16.43 5.07 13.57
C PRO A 57 15.14 5.19 12.77
N ALA A 58 14.35 4.11 12.72
CA ALA A 58 13.07 4.08 12.00
C ALA A 58 12.13 5.18 12.51
N LYS A 59 11.52 5.90 11.55
CA LYS A 59 10.56 6.96 11.82
C LYS A 59 9.16 6.55 11.36
N GLN A 60 8.16 6.82 12.20
CA GLN A 60 6.76 6.59 11.89
C GLN A 60 6.24 7.66 10.91
N VAL A 61 5.50 7.27 9.88
CA VAL A 61 4.94 8.17 8.86
C VAL A 61 3.44 8.09 8.72
N LEU A 62 2.86 6.92 8.97
CA LEU A 62 1.42 6.69 8.93
C LEU A 62 0.98 5.93 10.17
N VAL A 63 -0.14 6.33 10.73
CA VAL A 63 -0.79 5.66 11.87
C VAL A 63 -2.21 5.25 11.50
N PRO A 64 -2.81 4.24 12.14
CA PRO A 64 -4.23 3.90 12.00
C PRO A 64 -5.13 5.12 12.19
N GLY A 65 -6.28 5.08 11.56
CA GLY A 65 -7.33 6.08 11.77
C GLY A 65 -8.14 5.82 13.02
N LYS A 66 -9.09 6.73 13.29
CA LYS A 66 -10.03 6.58 14.39
C LYS A 66 -10.96 5.38 14.16
N PRO A 67 -11.56 4.79 15.22
CA PRO A 67 -12.61 3.79 15.06
C PRO A 67 -13.68 4.22 14.05
N GLY A 68 -14.04 3.33 13.12
CA GLY A 68 -15.00 3.61 12.05
C GLY A 68 -14.40 4.20 10.77
N SER A 69 -13.12 4.61 10.76
CA SER A 69 -12.46 5.02 9.52
C SER A 69 -12.04 3.80 8.68
N THR A 70 -11.81 4.03 7.39
CA THR A 70 -11.40 3.01 6.40
C THR A 70 -10.04 2.39 6.68
N ASP A 71 -9.26 2.94 7.61
CA ASP A 71 -7.93 2.51 8.01
C ASP A 71 -7.78 2.32 9.52
N SER A 72 -8.89 2.05 10.22
CA SER A 72 -8.93 1.92 11.68
C SER A 72 -8.16 0.70 12.22
N ALA A 73 -7.99 -0.35 11.43
CA ALA A 73 -7.23 -1.52 11.82
C ALA A 73 -5.77 -1.48 11.32
N GLY A 74 -5.43 -0.53 10.43
CA GLY A 74 -4.04 -0.33 10.05
C GLY A 74 -3.82 0.35 8.72
N VAL A 75 -2.57 0.69 8.51
CA VAL A 75 -2.05 1.36 7.30
C VAL A 75 -0.78 0.64 6.84
N MET A 76 -0.70 0.34 5.54
CA MET A 76 0.42 -0.39 4.94
C MET A 76 0.88 0.34 3.68
N PRO A 77 2.03 1.05 3.69
CA PRO A 77 2.62 1.64 2.49
C PRO A 77 2.78 0.63 1.36
N THR A 78 2.46 1.00 0.12
CA THR A 78 2.54 0.11 -1.05
C THR A 78 3.29 0.71 -2.23
N CYS A 79 3.27 2.04 -2.39
CA CYS A 79 3.98 2.71 -3.47
C CYS A 79 4.31 4.16 -3.06
N LYS A 80 5.53 4.60 -3.33
CA LYS A 80 5.91 6.01 -3.24
C LYS A 80 6.13 6.54 -4.65
N PHE A 81 5.37 7.55 -5.04
CA PHE A 81 5.50 8.19 -6.34
C PHE A 81 5.31 9.71 -6.22
N GLU A 82 6.28 10.47 -6.65
CA GLU A 82 6.35 11.93 -6.45
C GLU A 82 6.10 12.33 -4.98
N ASP A 83 5.20 13.26 -4.71
CA ASP A 83 4.81 13.70 -3.38
C ASP A 83 3.73 12.82 -2.71
N LYS A 84 3.44 11.65 -3.27
CA LYS A 84 2.37 10.77 -2.82
C LYS A 84 2.93 9.45 -2.25
N LEU A 85 2.41 9.06 -1.10
CA LEU A 85 2.60 7.73 -0.52
C LEU A 85 1.26 7.01 -0.58
N TYR A 86 1.16 6.03 -1.47
CA TYR A 86 0.00 5.17 -1.57
C TYR A 86 0.09 4.08 -0.51
N TYR A 87 -1.05 3.72 0.06
CA TYR A 87 -1.11 2.75 1.14
C TYR A 87 -2.43 1.97 1.14
N ILE A 88 -2.41 0.78 1.67
CA ILE A 88 -3.62 0.06 2.04
C ILE A 88 -4.04 0.58 3.41
N GLY A 89 -5.23 1.20 3.49
CA GLY A 89 -5.97 1.32 4.74
C GLY A 89 -6.86 0.10 4.89
N TRP A 90 -6.96 -0.49 6.08
CA TRP A 90 -7.84 -1.63 6.28
C TRP A 90 -8.62 -1.57 7.59
N THR A 91 -9.74 -2.25 7.60
CA THR A 91 -10.65 -2.34 8.73
C THR A 91 -11.17 -3.76 8.91
N ILE A 92 -11.55 -4.12 10.12
CA ILE A 92 -12.19 -5.40 10.44
C ILE A 92 -13.69 -5.27 10.15
N ARG A 93 -14.29 -6.32 9.58
CA ARG A 93 -15.71 -6.39 9.31
C ARG A 93 -16.34 -7.62 9.99
N LYS A 94 -17.66 -7.64 10.06
CA LYS A 94 -18.39 -8.78 10.62
C LYS A 94 -18.72 -9.84 9.58
N ASP A 95 -18.96 -9.40 8.35
CA ASP A 95 -19.38 -10.21 7.20
C ASP A 95 -18.21 -10.90 6.50
N VAL A 96 -17.02 -10.25 6.52
CA VAL A 96 -15.77 -10.77 5.97
C VAL A 96 -14.62 -10.47 6.94
N PRO A 97 -13.49 -11.21 6.89
CA PRO A 97 -12.42 -11.06 7.89
C PRO A 97 -11.82 -9.64 7.95
N TYR A 98 -11.73 -8.97 6.82
CA TYR A 98 -11.19 -7.61 6.71
C TYR A 98 -11.68 -6.93 5.43
N PHE A 99 -11.49 -5.64 5.34
CA PHE A 99 -11.78 -4.87 4.14
C PHE A 99 -10.67 -3.85 3.90
N ASN A 100 -10.10 -3.87 2.70
CA ASN A 100 -9.01 -2.99 2.31
C ASN A 100 -9.53 -1.77 1.54
N TYR A 101 -8.74 -0.70 1.56
CA TYR A 101 -8.99 0.51 0.78
C TYR A 101 -7.67 0.99 0.21
N CYS A 102 -7.56 1.03 -1.11
CA CYS A 102 -6.47 1.72 -1.77
C CYS A 102 -6.56 3.21 -1.46
N SER A 103 -5.59 3.73 -0.76
CA SER A 103 -5.60 5.07 -0.18
C SER A 103 -4.33 5.83 -0.50
N VAL A 104 -4.37 7.15 -0.35
CA VAL A 104 -3.21 8.02 -0.58
C VAL A 104 -2.99 9.00 0.56
N ALA A 105 -1.72 9.27 0.84
CA ALA A 105 -1.27 10.36 1.69
C ALA A 105 -0.31 11.26 0.91
N LYS A 106 -0.53 12.57 0.98
CA LYS A 106 0.30 13.57 0.30
C LYS A 106 1.37 14.09 1.24
N GLU A 107 2.62 14.09 0.76
CA GLU A 107 3.75 14.65 1.48
C GLU A 107 3.62 16.17 1.58
N LYS A 108 3.81 16.72 2.77
CA LYS A 108 3.84 18.15 3.00
C LYS A 108 5.27 18.66 3.05
N PHE A 109 6.08 18.02 3.85
CA PHE A 109 7.48 18.39 4.06
C PHE A 109 8.18 17.27 4.84
N ASN A 110 9.38 16.88 4.41
CA ASN A 110 10.31 16.00 5.13
C ASN A 110 9.64 14.73 5.72
N ALA A 111 8.98 13.96 4.85
CA ALA A 111 8.26 12.73 5.19
C ALA A 111 7.08 12.91 6.18
N LYS A 112 6.55 14.14 6.30
CA LYS A 112 5.28 14.38 6.98
C LYS A 112 4.15 14.25 5.98
N PHE A 113 3.35 13.20 6.11
CA PHE A 113 2.25 12.89 5.20
C PHE A 113 0.91 13.33 5.79
N LYS A 114 0.04 13.88 4.93
CA LYS A 114 -1.37 14.11 5.23
C LYS A 114 -2.21 13.11 4.47
N LYS A 115 -2.89 12.20 5.17
CA LYS A 115 -3.85 11.28 4.57
C LYS A 115 -4.94 12.03 3.81
N ARG A 116 -5.31 11.52 2.64
CA ARG A 116 -6.41 11.99 1.80
C ARG A 116 -7.58 11.04 1.79
N GLY A 117 -7.34 9.78 2.17
CA GLY A 117 -8.32 8.71 2.21
C GLY A 117 -8.29 7.80 0.98
N PRO A 118 -9.33 6.98 0.80
CA PRO A 118 -9.46 6.09 -0.34
C PRO A 118 -9.46 6.84 -1.67
N ILE A 119 -8.83 6.23 -2.67
CA ILE A 119 -8.75 6.74 -4.05
C ILE A 119 -9.42 5.81 -5.05
N LEU A 120 -9.59 4.55 -4.71
CA LEU A 120 -10.33 3.53 -5.45
C LEU A 120 -11.33 2.91 -4.46
N SER A 121 -12.56 3.35 -4.54
CA SER A 121 -13.64 2.85 -3.68
C SER A 121 -14.34 1.66 -4.35
N PRO A 122 -14.95 0.75 -3.59
CA PRO A 122 -15.80 -0.28 -4.17
C PRO A 122 -16.89 0.32 -5.05
N ASP A 123 -17.08 -0.30 -6.21
CA ASP A 123 -18.10 0.06 -7.18
C ASP A 123 -18.65 -1.22 -7.85
N LEU A 124 -19.38 -1.09 -8.96
CA LEU A 124 -19.90 -2.26 -9.69
C LEU A 124 -18.80 -3.09 -10.35
N ILE A 125 -17.64 -2.50 -10.62
CA ILE A 125 -16.49 -3.18 -11.23
C ILE A 125 -15.65 -3.88 -10.16
N ASP A 126 -15.48 -3.22 -9.00
CA ASP A 126 -14.72 -3.69 -7.84
C ASP A 126 -15.63 -3.84 -6.61
N PRO A 127 -16.54 -4.84 -6.60
CA PRO A 127 -17.57 -4.92 -5.55
C PRO A 127 -17.02 -5.33 -4.18
N GLY A 128 -15.88 -5.99 -4.13
CA GLY A 128 -15.21 -6.38 -2.89
C GLY A 128 -14.42 -5.21 -2.29
N PHE A 129 -13.18 -5.06 -2.68
CA PHE A 129 -12.32 -3.95 -2.24
C PHE A 129 -11.14 -3.74 -3.18
N SER A 130 -10.52 -2.57 -3.14
CA SER A 130 -9.22 -2.29 -3.74
C SER A 130 -8.09 -2.35 -2.71
N GLY A 131 -6.92 -2.85 -3.12
CA GLY A 131 -5.78 -3.05 -2.22
C GLY A 131 -4.52 -2.30 -2.67
N THR A 132 -3.43 -3.05 -2.80
CA THR A 132 -2.14 -2.53 -3.26
C THR A 132 -2.24 -1.84 -4.60
N ILE A 133 -1.57 -0.70 -4.75
CA ILE A 133 -1.37 -0.03 -6.03
C ILE A 133 0.11 0.18 -6.29
N CYS A 134 0.53 0.00 -7.55
CA CYS A 134 1.82 0.43 -8.07
C CYS A 134 1.57 1.52 -9.12
N VAL A 135 2.18 2.68 -8.92
CA VAL A 135 1.95 3.86 -9.76
C VAL A 135 3.18 4.17 -10.58
N THR A 136 2.96 4.45 -11.85
CA THR A 136 3.94 5.02 -12.78
C THR A 136 3.31 6.16 -13.57
N LYS A 137 4.07 6.81 -14.46
CA LYS A 137 3.57 7.88 -15.33
C LYS A 137 3.97 7.60 -16.76
N LEU A 138 3.03 7.75 -17.67
CA LEU A 138 3.22 7.62 -19.12
C LEU A 138 2.58 8.81 -19.80
N ASN A 139 3.39 9.61 -20.54
CA ASN A 139 2.91 10.78 -21.27
C ASN A 139 1.99 11.69 -20.43
N ASP A 140 2.46 12.10 -19.25
CA ASP A 140 1.74 12.93 -18.27
C ASP A 140 0.51 12.31 -17.59
N THR A 141 0.10 11.12 -17.97
CA THR A 141 -0.97 10.37 -17.33
C THR A 141 -0.40 9.41 -16.27
N TYR A 142 -0.94 9.44 -15.07
CA TYR A 142 -0.65 8.44 -14.05
C TYR A 142 -1.33 7.12 -14.40
N MET A 143 -0.58 6.05 -14.36
CA MET A 143 -1.03 4.68 -14.55
C MET A 143 -0.93 3.94 -13.22
N GLY A 144 -2.03 3.42 -12.71
CA GLY A 144 -2.10 2.70 -11.44
C GLY A 144 -2.50 1.24 -11.65
N TYR A 145 -1.57 0.32 -11.46
CA TYR A 145 -1.87 -1.11 -11.44
C TYR A 145 -2.22 -1.50 -10.01
N TYR A 146 -3.45 -1.93 -9.78
CA TYR A 146 -3.94 -2.19 -8.43
C TYR A 146 -4.56 -3.56 -8.27
N LEU A 147 -4.60 -4.03 -7.03
CA LEU A 147 -5.26 -5.26 -6.64
C LEU A 147 -6.74 -5.00 -6.40
N SER A 148 -7.60 -5.69 -7.14
CA SER A 148 -9.05 -5.72 -6.93
C SER A 148 -9.46 -7.03 -6.27
N CYS A 149 -10.30 -6.98 -5.25
CA CYS A 149 -11.00 -8.13 -4.72
C CYS A 149 -12.35 -8.24 -5.42
N ASN A 150 -12.48 -9.25 -6.26
CA ASN A 150 -13.72 -9.45 -7.04
C ASN A 150 -14.79 -10.17 -6.22
N ASN A 151 -14.37 -11.12 -5.37
CA ASN A 151 -15.28 -11.96 -4.61
C ASN A 151 -14.62 -12.53 -3.35
N TRP A 152 -15.45 -13.07 -2.44
CA TRP A 152 -15.04 -13.84 -1.28
C TRP A 152 -15.47 -15.28 -1.47
N ILE A 153 -14.52 -16.20 -1.47
CA ILE A 153 -14.73 -17.63 -1.73
C ILE A 153 -14.44 -18.41 -0.44
N PRO A 154 -15.32 -19.30 0.02
CA PRO A 154 -15.02 -20.14 1.17
C PRO A 154 -13.90 -21.14 0.84
N ASP A 155 -12.94 -21.31 1.73
CA ASP A 155 -11.96 -22.38 1.67
C ASP A 155 -12.51 -23.71 2.19
N GLU A 156 -11.70 -24.76 2.24
CA GLU A 156 -12.06 -26.09 2.73
C GLU A 156 -12.58 -26.11 4.18
N ASN A 157 -12.24 -25.09 4.98
CA ASN A 157 -12.71 -24.92 6.35
C ASN A 157 -13.88 -23.93 6.45
N ASN A 158 -14.53 -23.63 5.32
CA ASN A 158 -15.61 -22.65 5.21
C ASN A 158 -15.23 -21.22 5.64
N LYS A 159 -13.93 -20.90 5.60
CA LYS A 159 -13.41 -19.55 5.89
C LYS A 159 -13.30 -18.75 4.61
N LEU A 160 -13.88 -17.56 4.60
CA LEU A 160 -13.86 -16.68 3.44
C LEU A 160 -12.44 -16.19 3.11
N GLN A 161 -12.04 -16.44 1.86
CA GLN A 161 -10.79 -15.98 1.27
C GLN A 161 -11.11 -15.04 0.10
N PRO A 162 -10.38 -13.93 -0.07
CA PRO A 162 -10.62 -13.01 -1.18
C PRO A 162 -10.05 -13.56 -2.48
N SER A 163 -10.83 -13.44 -3.56
CA SER A 163 -10.37 -13.68 -4.93
C SER A 163 -9.89 -12.37 -5.54
N TYR A 164 -8.74 -12.39 -6.20
CA TYR A 164 -8.07 -11.21 -6.68
C TYR A 164 -7.88 -11.18 -8.19
N SER A 165 -7.95 -9.97 -8.75
CA SER A 165 -7.44 -9.65 -10.08
C SER A 165 -6.55 -8.42 -10.04
N ILE A 166 -5.72 -8.24 -11.07
CA ILE A 166 -4.95 -7.01 -11.28
C ILE A 166 -5.72 -6.16 -12.27
N ARG A 167 -5.97 -4.90 -11.90
CA ARG A 167 -6.67 -3.92 -12.71
C ARG A 167 -5.82 -2.70 -12.96
N LEU A 168 -6.20 -1.94 -13.99
CA LEU A 168 -5.58 -0.68 -14.36
C LEU A 168 -6.56 0.47 -14.11
N ALA A 169 -6.06 1.53 -13.49
CA ALA A 169 -6.72 2.82 -13.40
C ALA A 169 -5.79 3.92 -13.92
N THR A 170 -6.36 5.02 -14.41
CA THR A 170 -5.61 6.20 -14.81
C THR A 170 -6.04 7.42 -14.02
N SER A 171 -5.16 8.41 -13.98
CA SER A 171 -5.41 9.67 -13.29
C SER A 171 -4.56 10.80 -13.90
N ASP A 172 -5.05 12.03 -13.85
CA ASP A 172 -4.30 13.22 -14.27
C ASP A 172 -3.49 13.83 -13.11
N ASP A 173 -3.85 13.50 -11.86
CA ASP A 173 -3.27 14.12 -10.67
C ASP A 173 -2.73 13.11 -9.64
N GLY A 174 -2.97 11.80 -9.86
CA GLY A 174 -2.63 10.72 -8.95
C GLY A 174 -3.48 10.69 -7.66
N LEU A 175 -4.59 11.43 -7.62
CA LEU A 175 -5.53 11.49 -6.50
C LEU A 175 -6.94 11.05 -6.90
N ASN A 176 -7.38 11.48 -8.08
CA ASN A 176 -8.66 11.12 -8.67
C ASN A 176 -8.43 10.08 -9.77
N TRP A 177 -8.94 8.89 -9.59
CA TRP A 177 -8.68 7.75 -10.45
C TRP A 177 -9.92 7.28 -11.19
N THR A 178 -9.75 6.88 -12.44
CA THR A 178 -10.78 6.27 -13.28
C THR A 178 -10.34 4.86 -13.64
N ASN A 179 -11.18 3.86 -13.37
CA ASN A 179 -10.95 2.47 -13.74
C ASN A 179 -11.12 2.31 -15.25
N ILE A 180 -10.14 1.72 -15.94
CA ILE A 180 -10.17 1.63 -17.40
C ILE A 180 -10.36 0.21 -17.91
N TRP A 181 -9.74 -0.82 -17.32
CA TRP A 181 -9.77 -2.16 -17.92
C TRP A 181 -9.58 -3.29 -16.90
N THR A 182 -10.27 -4.39 -17.13
CA THR A 182 -9.88 -5.70 -16.62
C THR A 182 -8.74 -6.19 -17.51
N MET A 183 -7.56 -6.42 -16.96
CA MET A 183 -6.53 -7.16 -17.71
C MET A 183 -7.09 -8.56 -17.93
N SER A 184 -7.18 -8.98 -19.20
CA SER A 184 -7.81 -10.21 -19.66
C SER A 184 -7.46 -11.44 -18.80
N GLY A 185 -8.45 -12.00 -18.18
CA GLY A 185 -8.41 -13.18 -17.28
C GLY A 185 -9.78 -13.54 -16.73
N ASP A 186 -10.74 -12.64 -16.76
CA ASP A 186 -12.12 -12.92 -16.36
C ASP A 186 -12.90 -13.53 -17.56
N GLN A 187 -12.60 -14.77 -17.84
CA GLN A 187 -13.51 -15.72 -18.48
C GLN A 187 -13.81 -16.78 -17.42
N GLY A 188 -14.78 -16.51 -16.57
CA GLY A 188 -15.26 -17.47 -15.59
C GLY A 188 -16.70 -17.17 -15.22
#